data_5b0c5c18f16e873dc8fcdee49a6dc122
#
_entry.id   5b0c5c18f16e873dc8fcdee49a6dc122
#
_cell.length_a   1.000
_cell.length_b   1.000
_cell.length_c   1.000
_cell.angle_alpha   90.00
_cell.angle_beta   90.00
_cell.angle_gamma   90.00
#
_symmetry.space_group_name_H-M   'P 1'
#
loop_
_entity.id
_entity.type
_entity.pdbx_description
1 polymer ?
#
loop_
_entity_poly.entity_id
_entity_poly.type
_entity_poly.pdbx_seq_one_letter_code
_entity_poly.pdbx_strand_id
1 'polypeptide(L)'
;GTREYFDEVEARKYFVEPHIPAFAQFERWKGKKVLEIGCGIGTDAVNFARAGADLTAVDISDQSLEIARQRFTVYGLSARFYCGNAEELSSFVPVEPYDLIYSFGVIHHTPHPWRVVEEMKKYCTPNTEVRVMLYAKYSWKVLWIVMKYGHGAFWRAGKLVRRYSEAQEGSPVTYTFSFKAVRRLFKDFRIVEMRKEHIFPYKIDKYINHQYEWVWYFRWLPMPMFRWLEHRLGWHILIVARPGWL
;
A
#
# COMPACT_ATOMS: atom_id res chain seq x y z
N GLY A 1 10.80 -17.40 -10.57
CA GLY A 1 10.71 -17.64 -9.15
C GLY A 1 12.00 -18.11 -8.48
N THR A 2 13.18 -17.52 -8.84
CA THR A 2 14.41 -17.79 -8.10
C THR A 2 14.56 -16.83 -6.92
N ARG A 3 15.47 -17.14 -6.00
CA ARG A 3 15.79 -16.27 -4.86
C ARG A 3 16.33 -14.92 -5.32
N GLU A 4 17.23 -14.94 -6.29
CA GLU A 4 17.83 -13.74 -6.88
C GLU A 4 16.76 -12.81 -7.48
N TYR A 5 15.80 -13.37 -8.20
CA TYR A 5 14.68 -12.61 -8.74
C TYR A 5 13.85 -11.93 -7.63
N PHE A 6 13.53 -12.65 -6.57
CA PHE A 6 12.75 -12.11 -5.47
C PHE A 6 13.52 -11.05 -4.66
N ASP A 7 14.84 -11.26 -4.47
CA ASP A 7 15.73 -10.30 -3.81
C ASP A 7 15.82 -9.01 -4.64
N GLU A 8 15.91 -9.09 -5.98
CA GLU A 8 15.93 -7.93 -6.88
C GLU A 8 14.59 -7.15 -6.83
N VAL A 9 13.47 -7.87 -6.90
CA VAL A 9 12.13 -7.26 -6.80
C VAL A 9 11.95 -6.52 -5.48
N GLU A 10 12.38 -7.12 -4.38
CA GLU A 10 12.31 -6.52 -3.04
C GLU A 10 13.21 -5.29 -2.94
N ALA A 11 14.47 -5.41 -3.35
CA ALA A 11 15.43 -4.32 -3.35
C ALA A 11 14.93 -3.12 -4.19
N ARG A 12 14.37 -3.39 -5.37
CA ARG A 12 13.80 -2.35 -6.23
C ARG A 12 12.59 -1.68 -5.58
N LYS A 13 11.66 -2.46 -4.99
CA LYS A 13 10.49 -1.91 -4.31
C LYS A 13 10.90 -0.91 -3.22
N TYR A 14 11.79 -1.33 -2.32
CA TYR A 14 12.20 -0.48 -1.20
C TYR A 14 13.18 0.62 -1.57
N PHE A 15 13.89 0.49 -2.69
CA PHE A 15 14.67 1.59 -3.26
C PHE A 15 13.76 2.71 -3.77
N VAL A 16 12.67 2.36 -4.46
CA VAL A 16 11.71 3.32 -5.02
C VAL A 16 10.78 3.88 -3.96
N GLU A 17 10.40 3.05 -2.99
CA GLU A 17 9.46 3.36 -1.91
C GLU A 17 10.10 3.13 -0.52
N PRO A 18 11.16 3.89 -0.17
CA PRO A 18 11.95 3.64 1.04
C PRO A 18 11.19 3.87 2.35
N HIS A 19 10.01 4.47 2.30
CA HIS A 19 9.14 4.68 3.45
C HIS A 19 8.39 3.40 3.88
N ILE A 20 8.31 2.36 3.02
CA ILE A 20 7.56 1.13 3.33
C ILE A 20 8.12 0.40 4.55
N PRO A 21 9.40 0.06 4.66
CA PRO A 21 9.93 -0.63 5.84
C PRO A 21 9.71 0.15 7.15
N ALA A 22 9.89 1.47 7.10
CA ALA A 22 9.65 2.35 8.25
C ALA A 22 8.17 2.41 8.64
N PHE A 23 7.26 2.33 7.66
CA PHE A 23 5.83 2.30 7.90
C PHE A 23 5.36 0.92 8.35
N ALA A 24 5.81 -0.17 7.75
CA ALA A 24 5.43 -1.54 8.11
C ALA A 24 5.98 -1.92 9.48
N GLN A 25 7.22 -1.50 9.82
CA GLN A 25 7.93 -1.84 11.07
C GLN A 25 8.00 -3.36 11.28
N PHE A 26 8.43 -4.11 10.29
CA PHE A 26 8.38 -5.57 10.24
C PHE A 26 8.84 -6.23 11.54
N GLU A 27 10.00 -5.84 12.08
CA GLU A 27 10.61 -6.43 13.30
C GLU A 27 9.76 -6.26 14.57
N ARG A 28 8.91 -5.22 14.61
CA ARG A 28 8.02 -4.94 15.74
C ARG A 28 6.97 -6.05 15.93
N TRP A 29 6.68 -6.79 14.87
CA TRP A 29 5.61 -7.78 14.85
C TRP A 29 6.10 -9.21 15.09
N LYS A 30 7.34 -9.38 15.55
CA LYS A 30 7.87 -10.68 15.95
C LYS A 30 6.99 -11.37 16.99
N GLY A 31 6.57 -12.60 16.70
CA GLY A 31 5.68 -13.39 17.54
C GLY A 31 4.24 -12.87 17.62
N LYS A 32 3.86 -11.92 16.76
CA LYS A 32 2.53 -11.30 16.70
C LYS A 32 1.75 -11.81 15.50
N LYS A 33 0.40 -11.81 15.61
CA LYS A 33 -0.47 -12.15 14.48
C LYS A 33 -0.64 -10.95 13.55
N VAL A 34 -0.30 -11.14 12.29
CA VAL A 34 -0.39 -10.12 11.23
C VAL A 34 -1.34 -10.59 10.14
N LEU A 35 -2.31 -9.74 9.81
CA LEU A 35 -3.18 -9.90 8.63
C LEU A 35 -2.77 -8.89 7.57
N GLU A 36 -2.23 -9.36 6.45
CA GLU A 36 -1.94 -8.54 5.29
C GLU A 36 -3.03 -8.68 4.24
N ILE A 37 -3.68 -7.56 3.89
CA ILE A 37 -4.74 -7.50 2.89
C ILE A 37 -4.20 -6.90 1.60
N GLY A 38 -4.18 -7.71 0.53
CA GLY A 38 -3.60 -7.38 -0.76
C GLY A 38 -2.09 -7.57 -0.79
N CYS A 39 -1.62 -8.75 -0.47
CA CYS A 39 -0.19 -9.06 -0.40
C CYS A 39 0.51 -9.10 -1.78
N GLY A 40 -0.27 -9.20 -2.88
CA GLY A 40 0.29 -9.37 -4.21
C GLY A 40 1.22 -10.58 -4.28
N ILE A 41 2.40 -10.36 -4.84
CA ILE A 41 3.47 -11.39 -4.94
C ILE A 41 4.28 -11.57 -3.63
N GLY A 42 3.78 -11.08 -2.51
CA GLY A 42 4.29 -11.35 -1.17
C GLY A 42 5.57 -10.61 -0.78
N THR A 43 5.84 -9.41 -1.32
CA THR A 43 7.09 -8.69 -1.02
C THR A 43 7.13 -8.15 0.41
N ASP A 44 6.04 -7.58 0.93
CA ASP A 44 5.95 -7.14 2.32
C ASP A 44 5.68 -8.35 3.24
N ALA A 45 4.81 -9.29 2.79
CA ALA A 45 4.49 -10.53 3.45
C ALA A 45 5.74 -11.30 3.91
N VAL A 46 6.69 -11.48 3.00
CA VAL A 46 7.91 -12.23 3.31
C VAL A 46 8.75 -11.55 4.41
N ASN A 47 8.71 -10.23 4.49
CA ASN A 47 9.45 -9.48 5.52
C ASN A 47 8.79 -9.57 6.90
N PHE A 48 7.45 -9.60 6.98
CA PHE A 48 6.76 -9.94 8.22
C PHE A 48 7.10 -11.34 8.70
N ALA A 49 7.08 -12.32 7.79
CA ALA A 49 7.43 -13.70 8.13
C ALA A 49 8.92 -13.88 8.52
N ARG A 50 9.85 -13.20 7.82
CA ARG A 50 11.29 -13.18 8.20
C ARG A 50 11.50 -12.60 9.59
N ALA A 51 10.72 -11.58 9.96
CA ALA A 51 10.75 -11.00 11.30
C ALA A 51 10.13 -11.92 12.37
N GLY A 52 9.51 -13.04 11.98
CA GLY A 52 8.90 -14.01 12.89
C GLY A 52 7.47 -13.72 13.28
N ALA A 53 6.72 -12.99 12.46
CA ALA A 53 5.28 -12.81 12.65
C ALA A 53 4.49 -14.10 12.27
N ASP A 54 3.37 -14.35 12.94
CA ASP A 54 2.34 -15.32 12.52
C ASP A 54 1.48 -14.64 11.45
N LEU A 55 1.79 -14.88 10.17
CA LEU A 55 1.25 -14.16 9.04
C LEU A 55 0.06 -14.86 8.39
N THR A 56 -1.01 -14.12 8.18
CA THR A 56 -2.08 -14.42 7.24
C THR A 56 -2.05 -13.39 6.12
N ALA A 57 -1.96 -13.82 4.88
CA ALA A 57 -1.87 -12.97 3.71
C ALA A 57 -3.03 -13.24 2.74
N VAL A 58 -3.64 -12.19 2.23
CA VAL A 58 -4.82 -12.25 1.35
C VAL A 58 -4.56 -11.47 0.08
N ASP A 59 -4.98 -12.03 -1.05
CA ASP A 59 -5.05 -11.30 -2.31
C ASP A 59 -6.25 -11.78 -3.15
N ILE A 60 -6.73 -10.95 -4.06
CA ILE A 60 -7.81 -11.31 -4.99
C ILE A 60 -7.28 -12.12 -6.18
N SER A 61 -6.00 -12.01 -6.48
CA SER A 61 -5.33 -12.66 -7.61
C SER A 61 -4.70 -13.97 -7.18
N ASP A 62 -5.27 -15.09 -7.64
CA ASP A 62 -4.68 -16.42 -7.40
C ASP A 62 -3.28 -16.54 -8.02
N GLN A 63 -3.05 -15.93 -9.19
CA GLN A 63 -1.71 -15.90 -9.80
C GLN A 63 -0.69 -15.18 -8.93
N SER A 64 -1.06 -14.06 -8.31
CA SER A 64 -0.18 -13.35 -7.37
C SER A 64 0.13 -14.19 -6.15
N LEU A 65 -0.88 -14.88 -5.60
CA LEU A 65 -0.71 -15.76 -4.46
C LEU A 65 0.16 -16.97 -4.79
N GLU A 66 0.07 -17.52 -5.99
CA GLU A 66 0.97 -18.61 -6.40
C GLU A 66 2.43 -18.15 -6.40
N ILE A 67 2.72 -16.96 -6.93
CA ILE A 67 4.06 -16.37 -6.87
C ILE A 67 4.48 -16.09 -5.41
N ALA A 68 3.54 -15.64 -4.56
CA ALA A 68 3.83 -15.43 -3.14
C ALA A 68 4.18 -16.76 -2.42
N ARG A 69 3.45 -17.84 -2.68
CA ARG A 69 3.75 -19.17 -2.14
C ARG A 69 5.13 -19.67 -2.59
N GLN A 70 5.46 -19.50 -3.89
CA GLN A 70 6.80 -19.84 -4.41
C GLN A 70 7.88 -19.02 -3.70
N ARG A 71 7.67 -17.72 -3.51
CA ARG A 71 8.58 -16.85 -2.76
C ARG A 71 8.81 -17.39 -1.34
N PHE A 72 7.75 -17.73 -0.62
CA PHE A 72 7.84 -18.30 0.73
C PHE A 72 8.60 -19.63 0.76
N THR A 73 8.36 -20.50 -0.21
CA THR A 73 9.10 -21.77 -0.36
C THR A 73 10.59 -21.52 -0.56
N VAL A 74 10.97 -20.60 -1.43
CA VAL A 74 12.38 -20.24 -1.73
C VAL A 74 13.11 -19.73 -0.48
N TYR A 75 12.41 -19.04 0.42
CA TYR A 75 13.00 -18.55 1.67
C TYR A 75 12.84 -19.49 2.86
N GLY A 76 12.19 -20.64 2.69
CA GLY A 76 11.91 -21.57 3.79
C GLY A 76 10.99 -21.00 4.86
N LEU A 77 10.06 -20.12 4.46
CA LEU A 77 9.09 -19.46 5.33
C LEU A 77 7.69 -20.04 5.14
N SER A 78 6.82 -19.79 6.09
CA SER A 78 5.41 -20.20 6.05
C SER A 78 4.49 -19.06 6.38
N ALA A 79 3.28 -19.06 5.79
CA ALA A 79 2.17 -18.18 6.10
C ALA A 79 0.86 -18.86 5.69
N ARG A 80 -0.26 -18.32 6.15
CA ARG A 80 -1.59 -18.73 5.68
C ARG A 80 -1.98 -17.82 4.52
N PHE A 81 -2.27 -18.41 3.35
CA PHE A 81 -2.66 -17.67 2.15
C PHE A 81 -4.11 -17.95 1.78
N TYR A 82 -4.89 -16.89 1.59
CA TYR A 82 -6.28 -16.95 1.17
C TYR A 82 -6.52 -16.12 -0.08
N CYS A 83 -7.24 -16.71 -1.07
CA CYS A 83 -7.65 -15.99 -2.27
C CYS A 83 -9.09 -15.50 -2.10
N GLY A 84 -9.31 -14.20 -2.27
CA GLY A 84 -10.66 -13.65 -2.19
C GLY A 84 -10.74 -12.14 -2.19
N ASN A 85 -11.98 -11.65 -2.27
CA ASN A 85 -12.28 -10.22 -2.26
C ASN A 85 -12.25 -9.67 -0.84
N ALA A 86 -11.38 -8.69 -0.57
CA ALA A 86 -11.28 -8.05 0.73
C ALA A 86 -12.58 -7.36 1.21
N GLU A 87 -13.53 -7.08 0.31
CA GLU A 87 -14.86 -6.57 0.67
C GLU A 87 -15.75 -7.61 1.36
N GLU A 88 -15.34 -8.88 1.36
CA GLU A 88 -16.05 -10.04 1.94
C GLU A 88 -15.07 -10.93 2.72
N LEU A 89 -14.09 -10.32 3.36
CA LEU A 89 -12.93 -10.98 3.99
C LEU A 89 -13.36 -12.11 4.94
N SER A 90 -14.37 -11.89 5.76
CA SER A 90 -14.86 -12.86 6.73
C SER A 90 -15.60 -14.07 6.12
N SER A 91 -15.86 -14.06 4.81
CA SER A 91 -16.47 -15.20 4.13
C SER A 91 -15.46 -16.33 3.82
N PHE A 92 -14.15 -16.02 3.81
CA PHE A 92 -13.10 -16.98 3.43
C PHE A 92 -11.86 -16.97 4.35
N VAL A 93 -11.67 -15.93 5.17
CA VAL A 93 -10.64 -15.90 6.21
C VAL A 93 -11.30 -16.14 7.57
N PRO A 94 -10.86 -17.13 8.35
CA PRO A 94 -11.37 -17.34 9.70
C PRO A 94 -11.26 -16.07 10.54
N VAL A 95 -12.37 -15.70 11.20
CA VAL A 95 -12.41 -14.52 12.05
C VAL A 95 -11.69 -14.85 13.36
N GLU A 96 -10.52 -14.27 13.53
CA GLU A 96 -9.69 -14.36 14.73
C GLU A 96 -9.03 -13.00 15.01
N PRO A 97 -8.56 -12.75 16.24
CA PRO A 97 -7.91 -11.49 16.58
C PRO A 97 -6.51 -11.38 15.98
N TYR A 98 -6.17 -10.20 15.45
CA TYR A 98 -4.83 -9.86 14.97
C TYR A 98 -4.25 -8.67 15.74
N ASP A 99 -2.92 -8.68 15.90
CA ASP A 99 -2.18 -7.56 16.49
C ASP A 99 -1.97 -6.43 15.47
N LEU A 100 -1.77 -6.79 14.20
CA LEU A 100 -1.65 -5.88 13.07
C LEU A 100 -2.60 -6.29 11.94
N ILE A 101 -3.32 -5.30 11.40
CA ILE A 101 -3.94 -5.38 10.07
C ILE A 101 -3.21 -4.41 9.16
N TYR A 102 -2.56 -4.94 8.12
CA TYR A 102 -1.75 -4.18 7.18
C TYR A 102 -2.35 -4.24 5.77
N SER A 103 -2.43 -3.09 5.09
CA SER A 103 -2.86 -3.03 3.69
C SER A 103 -2.15 -1.90 2.97
N PHE A 104 -1.29 -2.24 2.03
CA PHE A 104 -0.49 -1.26 1.31
C PHE A 104 -0.82 -1.29 -0.19
N GLY A 105 -1.47 -0.23 -0.67
CA GLY A 105 -1.72 -0.08 -2.11
C GLY A 105 -2.96 -0.81 -2.65
N VAL A 106 -3.95 -1.15 -1.83
CA VAL A 106 -5.05 -2.05 -2.20
C VAL A 106 -6.44 -1.42 -2.08
N ILE A 107 -6.80 -0.90 -0.92
CA ILE A 107 -8.18 -0.49 -0.60
C ILE A 107 -8.73 0.55 -1.58
N HIS A 108 -7.90 1.43 -2.11
CA HIS A 108 -8.31 2.44 -3.09
C HIS A 108 -8.57 1.87 -4.50
N HIS A 109 -8.33 0.59 -4.70
CA HIS A 109 -8.64 -0.15 -5.91
C HIS A 109 -9.89 -1.03 -5.77
N THR A 110 -10.50 -1.09 -4.60
CA THR A 110 -11.76 -1.82 -4.40
C THR A 110 -12.96 -0.95 -4.79
N PRO A 111 -14.02 -1.51 -5.36
CA PRO A 111 -15.26 -0.78 -5.69
C PRO A 111 -15.89 -0.10 -4.47
N HIS A 112 -15.84 -0.75 -3.30
CA HIS A 112 -16.43 -0.27 -2.07
C HIS A 112 -15.40 -0.25 -0.91
N PRO A 113 -14.47 0.72 -0.87
CA PRO A 113 -13.42 0.80 0.15
C PRO A 113 -13.92 0.72 1.59
N TRP A 114 -15.13 1.23 1.83
CA TRP A 114 -15.77 1.19 3.15
C TRP A 114 -16.12 -0.23 3.61
N ARG A 115 -16.44 -1.16 2.69
CA ARG A 115 -16.70 -2.57 3.03
C ARG A 115 -15.43 -3.24 3.56
N VAL A 116 -14.29 -2.98 2.94
CA VAL A 116 -13.00 -3.50 3.43
C VAL A 116 -12.73 -3.03 4.86
N VAL A 117 -12.98 -1.74 5.15
CA VAL A 117 -12.80 -1.18 6.50
C VAL A 117 -13.78 -1.80 7.51
N GLU A 118 -15.03 -2.06 7.10
CA GLU A 118 -16.00 -2.79 7.94
C GLU A 118 -15.57 -4.24 8.21
N GLU A 119 -15.04 -4.93 7.19
CA GLU A 119 -14.50 -6.28 7.36
C GLU A 119 -13.32 -6.31 8.33
N MET A 120 -12.39 -5.35 8.23
CA MET A 120 -11.24 -5.24 9.15
C MET A 120 -11.68 -5.20 10.63
N LYS A 121 -12.82 -4.57 10.94
CA LYS A 121 -13.31 -4.47 12.32
C LYS A 121 -13.54 -5.82 12.99
N LYS A 122 -13.92 -6.83 12.21
CA LYS A 122 -14.22 -8.19 12.72
C LYS A 122 -12.97 -8.89 13.25
N TYR A 123 -11.79 -8.44 12.85
CA TYR A 123 -10.48 -8.99 13.21
C TYR A 123 -9.74 -8.16 14.27
N CYS A 124 -10.37 -7.08 14.74
CA CYS A 124 -9.78 -6.16 15.69
C CYS A 124 -10.05 -6.56 17.14
N THR A 125 -9.07 -6.27 17.99
CA THR A 125 -9.17 -6.17 19.45
C THR A 125 -8.84 -4.74 19.87
N PRO A 126 -9.02 -4.34 21.15
CA PRO A 126 -8.61 -3.01 21.63
C PRO A 126 -7.14 -2.67 21.36
N ASN A 127 -6.29 -3.70 21.24
CA ASN A 127 -4.85 -3.55 21.02
C ASN A 127 -4.42 -3.63 19.56
N THR A 128 -5.33 -3.97 18.65
CA THR A 128 -5.02 -4.09 17.22
C THR A 128 -4.58 -2.74 16.65
N GLU A 129 -3.48 -2.76 15.93
CA GLU A 129 -3.04 -1.62 15.13
C GLU A 129 -3.40 -1.86 13.66
N VAL A 130 -3.96 -0.86 13.01
CA VAL A 130 -4.31 -0.88 11.58
C VAL A 130 -3.40 0.06 10.84
N ARG A 131 -2.65 -0.45 9.86
CA ARG A 131 -1.76 0.33 9.00
C ARG A 131 -2.19 0.23 7.55
N VAL A 132 -2.59 1.35 6.98
CA VAL A 132 -3.13 1.40 5.62
C VAL A 132 -2.46 2.50 4.82
N MET A 133 -2.13 2.20 3.55
CA MET A 133 -1.74 3.21 2.58
C MET A 133 -2.86 3.42 1.56
N LEU A 134 -3.22 4.70 1.34
CA LEU A 134 -4.17 5.13 0.31
C LEU A 134 -3.55 6.21 -0.59
N TYR A 135 -4.07 6.36 -1.82
CA TYR A 135 -3.62 7.40 -2.74
C TYR A 135 -4.18 8.78 -2.40
N ALA A 136 -3.30 9.78 -2.43
CA ALA A 136 -3.62 11.16 -2.07
C ALA A 136 -4.22 11.94 -3.24
N LYS A 137 -5.41 12.54 -3.02
CA LYS A 137 -6.08 13.40 -3.99
C LYS A 137 -5.28 14.66 -4.32
N TYR A 138 -4.68 15.28 -3.30
CA TYR A 138 -3.87 16.49 -3.45
C TYR A 138 -2.40 16.11 -3.39
N SER A 139 -1.86 15.63 -4.51
CA SER A 139 -0.48 15.15 -4.64
C SER A 139 0.18 15.68 -5.91
N TRP A 140 1.51 15.62 -5.94
CA TRP A 140 2.29 15.95 -7.13
C TRP A 140 1.89 15.08 -8.33
N LYS A 141 1.69 13.76 -8.13
CA LYS A 141 1.28 12.83 -9.19
C LYS A 141 -0.05 13.24 -9.83
N VAL A 142 -1.05 13.61 -9.01
CA VAL A 142 -2.35 14.07 -9.55
C VAL A 142 -2.19 15.38 -10.31
N LEU A 143 -1.45 16.35 -9.78
CA LEU A 143 -1.15 17.61 -10.45
C LEU A 143 -0.48 17.34 -11.81
N TRP A 144 0.56 16.53 -11.81
CA TRP A 144 1.30 16.18 -13.02
C TRP A 144 0.41 15.49 -14.08
N ILE A 145 -0.44 14.53 -13.68
CA ILE A 145 -1.38 13.85 -14.56
C ILE A 145 -2.37 14.85 -15.17
N VAL A 146 -2.94 15.75 -14.35
CA VAL A 146 -3.91 16.74 -14.83
C VAL A 146 -3.26 17.74 -15.78
N MET A 147 -2.05 18.19 -15.51
CA MET A 147 -1.34 19.11 -16.40
C MET A 147 -0.94 18.43 -17.71
N LYS A 148 -0.36 17.23 -17.63
CA LYS A 148 0.17 16.52 -18.82
C LYS A 148 -0.92 15.98 -19.74
N TYR A 149 -1.95 15.36 -19.19
CA TYR A 149 -2.97 14.65 -19.96
C TYR A 149 -4.34 15.36 -19.97
N GLY A 150 -4.56 16.28 -19.05
CA GLY A 150 -5.83 16.99 -18.91
C GLY A 150 -5.75 18.46 -19.29
N HIS A 151 -4.58 18.99 -19.67
CA HIS A 151 -4.35 20.40 -20.00
C HIS A 151 -4.96 21.35 -18.94
N GLY A 152 -4.83 21.00 -17.65
CA GLY A 152 -5.36 21.78 -16.53
C GLY A 152 -6.83 21.52 -16.18
N ALA A 153 -7.48 20.53 -16.78
CA ALA A 153 -8.89 20.20 -16.49
C ALA A 153 -9.06 19.47 -15.15
N PHE A 154 -8.93 20.19 -14.03
CA PHE A 154 -9.00 19.63 -12.66
C PHE A 154 -10.34 18.94 -12.35
N TRP A 155 -11.45 19.37 -12.96
CA TRP A 155 -12.76 18.69 -12.81
C TRP A 155 -12.77 17.26 -13.37
N ARG A 156 -11.80 16.93 -14.24
CA ARG A 156 -11.62 15.59 -14.81
C ARG A 156 -10.57 14.75 -14.06
N ALA A 157 -9.97 15.27 -12.98
CA ALA A 157 -8.86 14.64 -12.29
C ALA A 157 -9.12 13.16 -11.95
N GLY A 158 -10.32 12.82 -11.44
CA GLY A 158 -10.66 11.43 -11.11
C GLY A 158 -10.62 10.48 -12.32
N LYS A 159 -11.11 10.93 -13.50
CA LYS A 159 -11.04 10.13 -14.74
C LYS A 159 -9.60 9.99 -15.22
N LEU A 160 -8.82 11.08 -15.15
CA LEU A 160 -7.43 11.10 -15.59
C LEU A 160 -6.54 10.22 -14.68
N VAL A 161 -6.73 10.29 -13.38
CA VAL A 161 -6.02 9.42 -12.43
C VAL A 161 -6.32 7.95 -12.71
N ARG A 162 -7.60 7.57 -12.84
CA ARG A 162 -7.99 6.20 -13.18
C ARG A 162 -7.31 5.67 -14.44
N ARG A 163 -7.12 6.53 -15.44
CA ARG A 163 -6.54 6.14 -16.74
C ARG A 163 -5.02 6.13 -16.76
N TYR A 164 -4.36 7.01 -15.98
CA TYR A 164 -2.93 7.29 -16.14
C TYR A 164 -2.11 7.12 -14.85
N SER A 165 -2.71 6.71 -13.73
CA SER A 165 -1.96 6.56 -12.48
C SER A 165 -1.24 5.23 -12.34
N GLU A 166 -1.78 4.16 -12.95
CA GLU A 166 -1.26 2.81 -12.84
C GLU A 166 -0.84 2.28 -14.21
N ALA A 167 0.26 1.51 -14.21
CA ALA A 167 0.67 0.73 -15.36
C ALA A 167 -0.01 -0.65 -15.40
N GLN A 168 -0.69 -1.04 -14.31
CA GLN A 168 -1.35 -2.35 -14.22
C GLN A 168 -2.74 -2.29 -14.84
N GLU A 169 -2.97 -3.16 -15.83
CA GLU A 169 -4.29 -3.47 -16.34
C GLU A 169 -5.02 -4.37 -15.34
N GLY A 170 -6.31 -4.12 -15.10
CA GLY A 170 -7.17 -5.00 -14.29
C GLY A 170 -7.67 -4.43 -12.96
N SER A 171 -7.21 -3.26 -12.54
CA SER A 171 -7.84 -2.61 -11.38
C SER A 171 -9.21 -2.04 -11.77
N PRO A 172 -10.32 -2.45 -11.10
CA PRO A 172 -11.68 -2.05 -11.49
C PRO A 172 -11.89 -0.54 -11.31
N VAL A 173 -11.25 0.06 -10.31
CA VAL A 173 -11.33 1.48 -9.99
C VAL A 173 -10.01 1.96 -9.37
N THR A 174 -9.76 3.28 -9.41
CA THR A 174 -8.69 3.91 -8.64
C THR A 174 -9.24 5.17 -8.01
N TYR A 175 -9.36 5.15 -6.68
CA TYR A 175 -9.79 6.30 -5.90
C TYR A 175 -8.60 7.06 -5.34
N THR A 176 -8.81 8.36 -5.13
CA THR A 176 -7.87 9.20 -4.38
C THR A 176 -8.60 9.87 -3.23
N PHE A 177 -7.92 10.00 -2.10
CA PHE A 177 -8.52 10.46 -0.85
C PHE A 177 -7.90 11.80 -0.39
N SER A 178 -8.75 12.68 0.14
CA SER A 178 -8.29 13.77 0.99
C SER A 178 -8.21 13.29 2.44
N PHE A 179 -7.49 13.99 3.30
CA PHE A 179 -7.46 13.66 4.75
C PHE A 179 -8.86 13.65 5.39
N LYS A 180 -9.76 14.55 4.91
CA LYS A 180 -11.17 14.56 5.35
C LYS A 180 -11.90 13.29 4.91
N ALA A 181 -11.66 12.80 3.69
CA ALA A 181 -12.25 11.57 3.19
C ALA A 181 -11.72 10.34 3.94
N VAL A 182 -10.41 10.31 4.25
CA VAL A 182 -9.83 9.25 5.10
C VAL A 182 -10.49 9.21 6.48
N ARG A 183 -10.63 10.37 7.16
CA ARG A 183 -11.31 10.42 8.46
C ARG A 183 -12.76 9.93 8.40
N ARG A 184 -13.44 10.15 7.27
CA ARG A 184 -14.82 9.63 7.06
C ARG A 184 -14.80 8.11 6.84
N LEU A 185 -13.84 7.60 6.06
CA LEU A 185 -13.70 6.18 5.78
C LEU A 185 -13.36 5.39 7.05
N PHE A 186 -12.50 5.95 7.91
CA PHE A 186 -12.06 5.36 9.17
C PHE A 186 -12.78 5.98 10.39
N LYS A 187 -14.06 6.38 10.25
CA LYS A 187 -14.81 7.12 11.27
C LYS A 187 -14.91 6.40 12.63
N ASP A 188 -14.91 5.07 12.59
CA ASP A 188 -14.98 4.22 13.79
C ASP A 188 -13.60 3.89 14.36
N PHE A 189 -12.54 4.28 13.68
CA PHE A 189 -11.16 4.13 14.14
C PHE A 189 -10.63 5.45 14.71
N ARG A 190 -9.85 5.37 15.77
CA ARG A 190 -9.02 6.49 16.22
C ARG A 190 -7.75 6.53 15.37
N ILE A 191 -7.63 7.52 14.52
CA ILE A 191 -6.43 7.76 13.73
C ILE A 191 -5.33 8.28 14.66
N VAL A 192 -4.24 7.51 14.81
CA VAL A 192 -3.07 7.84 15.63
C VAL A 192 -2.10 8.70 14.83
N GLU A 193 -1.89 8.33 13.56
CA GLU A 193 -1.01 9.04 12.65
C GLU A 193 -1.61 9.06 11.25
N MET A 194 -1.46 10.18 10.56
CA MET A 194 -1.83 10.31 9.15
C MET A 194 -0.90 11.33 8.49
N ARG A 195 -0.06 10.85 7.57
CA ARG A 195 0.88 11.69 6.84
C ARG A 195 0.94 11.34 5.37
N LYS A 196 1.46 12.23 4.56
CA LYS A 196 1.81 11.94 3.17
C LYS A 196 3.27 11.59 3.04
N GLU A 197 3.55 10.68 2.12
CA GLU A 197 4.89 10.28 1.72
C GLU A 197 4.93 10.04 0.22
N HIS A 198 6.12 9.92 -0.32
CA HIS A 198 6.42 9.47 -1.67
C HIS A 198 6.05 10.45 -2.78
N ILE A 199 7.06 11.08 -3.34
CA ILE A 199 7.03 11.68 -4.67
C ILE A 199 7.95 10.83 -5.55
N PHE A 200 7.42 10.32 -6.66
CA PHE A 200 8.22 9.60 -7.65
C PHE A 200 9.10 10.58 -8.42
N PRO A 201 10.43 10.60 -8.21
CA PRO A 201 11.29 11.64 -8.76
C PRO A 201 11.95 11.26 -10.09
N TYR A 202 11.74 10.04 -10.59
CA TYR A 202 12.47 9.49 -11.73
C TYR A 202 11.80 9.79 -13.07
N LYS A 203 12.59 9.85 -14.14
CA LYS A 203 12.11 9.85 -15.52
C LYS A 203 11.49 8.48 -15.83
N ILE A 204 10.23 8.46 -16.29
CA ILE A 204 9.46 7.21 -16.48
C ILE A 204 10.11 6.31 -17.54
N ASP A 205 10.57 6.89 -18.67
CA ASP A 205 11.25 6.19 -19.78
C ASP A 205 12.56 5.51 -19.31
N LYS A 206 13.26 6.13 -18.39
CA LYS A 206 14.50 5.60 -17.78
C LYS A 206 14.20 4.54 -16.72
N TYR A 207 13.20 4.81 -15.89
CA TYR A 207 12.77 3.89 -14.82
C TYR A 207 12.32 2.52 -15.34
N ILE A 208 11.62 2.47 -16.48
CA ILE A 208 11.19 1.21 -17.11
C ILE A 208 12.43 0.34 -17.47
N ASN A 209 13.54 0.97 -17.83
CA ASN A 209 14.81 0.32 -18.14
C ASN A 209 15.74 0.18 -16.92
N HIS A 210 15.21 0.22 -15.69
CA HIS A 210 15.97 0.11 -14.44
C HIS A 210 17.03 1.22 -14.25
N GLN A 211 16.86 2.37 -14.89
CA GLN A 211 17.72 3.54 -14.76
C GLN A 211 17.02 4.60 -13.90
N TYR A 212 17.62 4.94 -12.76
CA TYR A 212 17.01 5.80 -11.74
C TYR A 212 17.48 7.26 -11.87
N GLU A 213 17.23 7.85 -13.05
CA GLU A 213 17.58 9.25 -13.33
C GLU A 213 16.46 10.19 -12.85
N TRP A 214 16.80 11.14 -11.97
CA TRP A 214 15.85 12.13 -11.48
C TRP A 214 15.44 13.11 -12.59
N VAL A 215 14.19 13.52 -12.57
CA VAL A 215 13.72 14.65 -13.39
C VAL A 215 14.45 15.93 -12.98
N TRP A 216 14.74 16.78 -13.95
CA TRP A 216 15.64 17.92 -13.74
C TRP A 216 15.19 18.87 -12.62
N TYR A 217 13.89 19.12 -12.46
CA TYR A 217 13.36 20.03 -11.45
C TYR A 217 13.42 19.49 -10.02
N PHE A 218 13.56 18.17 -9.81
CA PHE A 218 13.83 17.57 -8.50
C PHE A 218 15.32 17.40 -8.26
N ARG A 219 16.13 17.22 -9.31
CA ARG A 219 17.57 17.01 -9.20
C ARG A 219 18.30 18.17 -8.51
N TRP A 220 17.83 19.40 -8.72
CA TRP A 220 18.43 20.61 -8.16
C TRP A 220 17.84 21.02 -6.80
N LEU A 221 16.82 20.28 -6.34
CA LEU A 221 16.16 20.62 -5.08
C LEU A 221 16.99 20.09 -3.90
N PRO A 222 17.34 20.95 -2.90
CA PRO A 222 17.97 20.46 -1.68
C PRO A 222 17.12 19.38 -1.02
N MET A 223 17.75 18.31 -0.53
CA MET A 223 17.03 17.16 0.05
C MET A 223 16.02 17.54 1.15
N PRO A 224 16.29 18.48 2.08
CA PRO A 224 15.29 18.91 3.07
C PRO A 224 14.03 19.51 2.43
N MET A 225 14.17 20.28 1.32
CA MET A 225 13.05 20.83 0.57
C MET A 225 12.27 19.73 -0.16
N PHE A 226 12.95 18.74 -0.74
CA PHE A 226 12.31 17.60 -1.37
C PHE A 226 11.48 16.80 -0.34
N ARG A 227 12.04 16.53 0.85
CA ARG A 227 11.32 15.86 1.95
C ARG A 227 10.12 16.67 2.44
N TRP A 228 10.25 17.99 2.53
CA TRP A 228 9.13 18.85 2.85
C TRP A 228 8.01 18.75 1.79
N LEU A 229 8.36 18.71 0.49
CA LEU A 229 7.39 18.51 -0.58
C LEU A 229 6.72 17.13 -0.50
N GLU A 230 7.46 16.07 -0.18
CA GLU A 230 6.90 14.72 -0.01
C GLU A 230 5.81 14.72 1.07
N HIS A 231 6.04 15.36 2.21
CA HIS A 231 5.05 15.46 3.27
C HIS A 231 3.84 16.33 2.91
N ARG A 232 3.97 17.24 1.94
CA ARG A 232 2.87 18.11 1.49
C ARG A 232 2.14 17.56 0.28
N LEU A 233 2.87 17.03 -0.69
CA LEU A 233 2.39 16.64 -2.01
C LEU A 233 2.65 15.17 -2.34
N GLY A 234 3.02 14.36 -1.36
CA GLY A 234 3.22 12.92 -1.53
C GLY A 234 1.98 12.21 -2.05
N TRP A 235 2.22 11.15 -2.82
CA TRP A 235 1.18 10.33 -3.43
C TRP A 235 0.53 9.37 -2.45
N HIS A 236 1.27 8.88 -1.46
CA HIS A 236 0.82 7.95 -0.45
C HIS A 236 0.33 8.68 0.80
N ILE A 237 -0.89 8.37 1.25
CA ILE A 237 -1.34 8.70 2.59
C ILE A 237 -1.11 7.47 3.45
N LEU A 238 -0.21 7.57 4.38
CA LEU A 238 0.07 6.56 5.39
C LEU A 238 -0.81 6.81 6.61
N ILE A 239 -1.53 5.78 7.04
CA ILE A 239 -2.51 5.85 8.11
C ILE A 239 -2.16 4.80 9.15
N VAL A 240 -1.99 5.22 10.38
CA VAL A 240 -1.93 4.35 11.56
C VAL A 240 -3.17 4.62 12.40
N ALA A 241 -3.96 3.60 12.64
CA ALA A 241 -5.21 3.72 13.37
C ALA A 241 -5.39 2.57 14.38
N ARG A 242 -6.28 2.76 15.34
CA ARG A 242 -6.69 1.74 16.31
C ARG A 242 -8.20 1.74 16.41
N PRO A 243 -8.82 0.64 16.85
CA PRO A 243 -10.25 0.61 17.13
C PRO A 243 -10.66 1.77 18.03
N GLY A 244 -11.73 2.46 17.68
CA GLY A 244 -12.27 3.57 18.46
C GLY A 244 -13.57 3.23 19.19
N TRP A 245 -14.10 2.02 18.97
CA TRP A 245 -15.36 1.52 19.53
C TRP A 245 -15.17 0.45 20.64
N LEU A 246 -13.93 -0.02 20.86
CA LEU A 246 -13.54 -1.04 21.84
C LEU A 246 -12.95 -0.41 23.10
#